data_5e4f17829068a485f070a429989843c9
#
_entry.id   5e4f17829068a485f070a429989843c9
#
_cell.length_a   1.000
_cell.length_b   1.000
_cell.length_c   1.000
_cell.angle_alpha   90.00
_cell.angle_beta   90.00
_cell.angle_gamma   90.00
#
_symmetry.space_group_name_H-M   'P 1'
#
loop_
_entity.id
_entity.type
_entity.pdbx_description
1 polymer ?
#
loop_
_entity_poly.entity_id
_entity_poly.type
_entity_poly.pdbx_seq_one_letter_code
_entity_poly.pdbx_strand_id
1 'polypeptide(L)'
;MILERWSKPLNEPNWERAWGAFDSDQLVGHLDLRARDLATSLHRATLGMGILRSHQRAGLGKALIETALIWAKEQATLAWIDLNVFAHNEPALHLYQKFGFTKIGRIDDLFRIDGETIDDIMMTLQLPKGGGHP
;
A
#
# COMPACT_ATOMS: atom_id res chain seq x y z
N MET A 1 1.09 14.09 12.20
CA MET A 1 1.37 14.78 10.94
C MET A 1 1.84 13.78 9.90
N ILE A 2 1.35 13.88 8.68
CA ILE A 2 1.74 13.02 7.57
C ILE A 2 2.55 13.84 6.58
N LEU A 3 3.78 13.39 6.28
CA LEU A 3 4.66 14.04 5.31
C LEU A 3 4.81 13.18 4.06
N GLU A 4 4.95 13.82 2.91
CA GLU A 4 5.12 13.16 1.62
C GLU A 4 6.59 13.15 1.21
N ARG A 5 7.00 12.08 0.54
CA ARG A 5 8.32 11.96 -0.03
C ARG A 5 8.21 11.38 -1.43
N TRP A 6 8.93 11.97 -2.36
CA TRP A 6 8.76 11.65 -3.79
C TRP A 6 10.11 11.37 -4.44
N SER A 7 10.13 10.39 -5.32
CA SER A 7 11.28 10.09 -6.16
C SER A 7 10.80 9.71 -7.55
N LYS A 8 11.44 10.22 -8.56
CA LYS A 8 11.19 9.96 -9.97
C LYS A 8 9.78 10.36 -10.44
N PRO A 9 9.63 10.79 -11.68
CA PRO A 9 8.31 11.01 -12.27
C PRO A 9 7.57 9.70 -12.51
N LEU A 10 6.26 9.76 -12.59
CA LEU A 10 5.39 8.59 -12.72
C LEU A 10 5.53 7.87 -14.07
N ASN A 11 6.19 8.45 -15.03
CA ASN A 11 6.44 7.81 -16.32
C ASN A 11 7.75 7.02 -16.36
N GLU A 12 8.41 6.87 -15.22
CA GLU A 12 9.64 6.08 -15.11
C GLU A 12 9.42 4.85 -14.24
N PRO A 13 10.00 3.70 -14.62
CA PRO A 13 9.97 2.52 -13.75
C PRO A 13 10.60 2.81 -12.39
N ASN A 14 10.14 2.10 -11.37
CA ASN A 14 10.64 2.20 -10.01
C ASN A 14 10.42 3.57 -9.35
N TRP A 15 9.43 4.35 -9.81
CA TRP A 15 9.07 5.55 -9.07
C TRP A 15 8.50 5.18 -7.70
N GLU A 16 8.67 6.07 -6.75
CA GLU A 16 8.17 5.86 -5.38
C GLU A 16 7.52 7.13 -4.85
N ARG A 17 6.45 6.95 -4.09
CA ARG A 17 5.81 8.00 -3.30
C ARG A 17 5.62 7.46 -1.90
N ALA A 18 5.94 8.25 -0.89
CA ALA A 18 5.86 7.81 0.49
C ALA A 18 5.23 8.87 1.37
N TRP A 19 4.54 8.41 2.39
CA TRP A 19 3.91 9.23 3.42
C TRP A 19 4.36 8.73 4.77
N GLY A 20 4.73 9.65 5.66
CA GLY A 20 5.14 9.30 7.01
C GLY A 20 4.19 9.91 8.03
N ALA A 21 3.85 9.15 9.05
CA ALA A 21 3.10 9.63 10.19
C ALA A 21 4.05 9.86 11.36
N PHE A 22 3.96 11.03 11.97
CA PHE A 22 4.85 11.43 13.06
C PHE A 22 4.06 11.70 14.32
N ASP A 23 4.61 11.24 15.44
CA ASP A 23 4.18 11.62 16.79
C ASP A 23 5.30 12.47 17.35
N SER A 24 5.07 13.78 17.42
CA SER A 24 6.12 14.78 17.66
C SER A 24 7.23 14.62 16.62
N ASP A 25 8.44 14.32 17.00
CA ASP A 25 9.55 14.15 16.07
C ASP A 25 9.82 12.70 15.69
N GLN A 26 9.03 11.77 16.22
CA GLN A 26 9.23 10.36 15.98
C GLN A 26 8.39 9.87 14.81
N LEU A 27 9.02 9.21 13.84
CA LEU A 27 8.32 8.54 12.77
C LEU A 27 7.67 7.27 13.34
N VAL A 28 6.36 7.21 13.35
CA VAL A 28 5.61 6.09 13.96
C VAL A 28 4.85 5.24 12.95
N GLY A 29 4.77 5.69 11.72
CA GLY A 29 4.15 4.91 10.66
C GLY A 29 4.58 5.42 9.30
N HIS A 30 4.50 4.55 8.31
CA HIS A 30 4.78 4.93 6.93
C HIS A 30 3.91 4.12 5.98
N LEU A 31 3.69 4.68 4.81
CA LEU A 31 3.09 4.00 3.68
C LEU A 31 3.83 4.43 2.43
N ASP A 32 4.16 3.49 1.57
CA ASP A 32 4.73 3.81 0.28
C ASP A 32 3.95 3.15 -0.86
N LEU A 33 3.99 3.79 -2.02
CA LEU A 33 3.54 3.25 -3.28
C LEU A 33 4.73 3.21 -4.20
N ARG A 34 4.99 2.05 -4.80
CA ARG A 34 6.12 1.86 -5.69
C ARG A 34 5.67 1.32 -7.03
N ALA A 35 6.22 1.90 -8.09
CA ALA A 35 5.99 1.39 -9.42
C ALA A 35 6.71 0.05 -9.60
N ARG A 36 6.21 -0.73 -10.53
CA ARG A 36 6.92 -1.93 -10.95
C ARG A 36 8.14 -1.52 -11.80
N ASP A 37 9.03 -2.47 -12.03
CA ASP A 37 10.30 -2.22 -12.73
C ASP A 37 10.19 -2.29 -14.25
N LEU A 38 8.99 -2.46 -14.80
CA LEU A 38 8.75 -2.52 -16.23
C LEU A 38 7.91 -1.32 -16.70
N ALA A 39 8.32 -0.70 -17.76
CA ALA A 39 7.58 0.43 -18.34
C ALA A 39 6.16 0.05 -18.76
N THR A 40 5.92 -1.19 -19.07
CA THR A 40 4.61 -1.69 -19.47
C THR A 40 3.65 -1.89 -18.32
N SER A 41 4.11 -1.73 -17.08
CA SER A 41 3.31 -1.95 -15.87
C SER A 41 3.19 -0.70 -14.99
N LEU A 42 3.40 0.50 -15.54
CA LEU A 42 3.36 1.75 -14.78
C LEU A 42 1.95 2.16 -14.35
N HIS A 43 0.93 1.49 -14.82
CA HIS A 43 -0.46 1.69 -14.38
C HIS A 43 -0.79 0.95 -13.08
N ARG A 44 0.15 0.20 -12.54
CA ARG A 44 0.02 -0.51 -11.27
C ARG A 44 1.10 -0.06 -10.29
N ALA A 45 0.75 0.01 -9.03
CA ALA A 45 1.72 0.30 -7.97
C ALA A 45 1.53 -0.69 -6.83
N THR A 46 2.61 -0.95 -6.10
CA THR A 46 2.57 -1.82 -4.93
C THR A 46 2.61 -0.98 -3.67
N LEU A 47 1.69 -1.26 -2.76
CA LEU A 47 1.58 -0.57 -1.49
C LEU A 47 2.33 -1.35 -0.41
N GLY A 48 3.15 -0.65 0.37
CA GLY A 48 3.75 -1.15 1.58
C GLY A 48 3.39 -0.23 2.74
N MET A 49 3.15 -0.78 3.91
CA MET A 49 2.81 0.02 5.09
C MET A 49 3.36 -0.63 6.35
N GLY A 50 3.85 0.20 7.26
CA GLY A 50 4.29 -0.23 8.58
C GLY A 50 3.91 0.79 9.63
N ILE A 51 3.52 0.32 10.79
CA ILE A 51 3.18 1.16 11.94
C ILE A 51 3.84 0.56 13.17
N LEU A 52 4.52 1.40 13.96
CA LEU A 52 5.11 0.94 15.21
C LEU A 52 4.03 0.30 16.09
N ARG A 53 4.41 -0.80 16.74
CA ARG A 53 3.47 -1.55 17.59
C ARG A 53 2.81 -0.66 18.64
N SER A 54 3.56 0.29 19.21
CA SER A 54 3.03 1.22 20.22
C SER A 54 1.94 2.14 19.70
N HIS A 55 1.85 2.32 18.38
CA HIS A 55 0.91 3.24 17.75
C HIS A 55 -0.13 2.54 16.87
N GLN A 56 -0.16 1.21 16.89
CA GLN A 56 -1.21 0.46 16.22
C GLN A 56 -2.55 0.71 16.93
N ARG A 57 -3.64 0.60 16.19
CA ARG A 57 -5.00 0.86 16.68
C ARG A 57 -5.30 2.33 17.00
N ALA A 58 -4.40 3.23 16.64
CA ALA A 58 -4.64 4.67 16.80
C ALA A 58 -5.21 5.33 15.54
N GLY A 59 -5.65 4.53 14.58
CA GLY A 59 -6.21 5.05 13.33
C GLY A 59 -5.18 5.52 12.31
N LEU A 60 -3.89 5.30 12.56
CA LEU A 60 -2.82 5.75 11.65
C LEU A 60 -2.84 5.01 10.32
N GLY A 61 -3.07 3.70 10.34
CA GLY A 61 -3.16 2.92 9.11
C GLY A 61 -4.27 3.42 8.21
N LYS A 62 -5.44 3.67 8.79
CA LYS A 62 -6.57 4.23 8.07
C LYS A 62 -6.22 5.58 7.46
N ALA A 63 -5.61 6.48 8.24
CA ALA A 63 -5.25 7.82 7.78
C ALA A 63 -4.21 7.77 6.65
N LEU A 64 -3.21 6.91 6.77
CA LEU A 64 -2.19 6.74 5.75
C LEU A 64 -2.80 6.20 4.44
N ILE A 65 -3.64 5.19 4.54
CA ILE A 65 -4.30 4.61 3.36
C ILE A 65 -5.20 5.65 2.69
N GLU A 66 -6.01 6.37 3.46
CA GLU A 66 -6.86 7.43 2.91
C GLU A 66 -6.05 8.46 2.15
N THR A 67 -4.96 8.94 2.74
CA THR A 67 -4.10 9.95 2.12
C THR A 67 -3.51 9.43 0.81
N ALA A 68 -2.97 8.24 0.83
CA ALA A 68 -2.35 7.64 -0.35
C ALA A 68 -3.36 7.37 -1.47
N LEU A 69 -4.54 6.88 -1.13
CA LEU A 69 -5.57 6.60 -2.12
C LEU A 69 -6.16 7.87 -2.74
N ILE A 70 -6.33 8.94 -1.95
CA ILE A 70 -6.76 10.23 -2.49
C ILE A 70 -5.75 10.70 -3.55
N TRP A 71 -4.47 10.64 -3.21
CA TRP A 71 -3.43 11.00 -4.17
C TRP A 71 -3.46 10.10 -5.42
N ALA A 72 -3.54 8.78 -5.22
CA ALA A 72 -3.50 7.81 -6.32
C ALA A 72 -4.65 8.00 -7.31
N LYS A 73 -5.84 8.29 -6.80
CA LYS A 73 -7.03 8.50 -7.63
C LYS A 73 -6.90 9.72 -8.54
N GLU A 74 -6.08 10.68 -8.16
CA GLU A 74 -5.83 11.88 -8.95
C GLU A 74 -4.81 11.65 -10.06
N GLN A 75 -4.08 10.54 -10.03
CA GLN A 75 -3.04 10.26 -11.02
C GLN A 75 -3.62 9.54 -12.23
N ALA A 76 -3.60 10.20 -13.39
CA ALA A 76 -4.20 9.65 -14.60
C ALA A 76 -3.59 8.32 -15.03
N THR A 77 -2.33 8.09 -14.70
CA THR A 77 -1.61 6.89 -15.11
C THR A 77 -1.84 5.69 -14.22
N LEU A 78 -2.29 5.90 -12.99
CA LEU A 78 -2.52 4.79 -12.05
C LEU A 78 -3.92 4.23 -12.19
N ALA A 79 -4.00 2.91 -12.30
CA ALA A 79 -5.27 2.20 -12.42
C ALA A 79 -5.48 1.16 -11.32
N TRP A 80 -4.40 0.65 -10.74
CA TRP A 80 -4.47 -0.43 -9.76
C TRP A 80 -3.44 -0.24 -8.66
N ILE A 81 -3.80 -0.68 -7.45
CA ILE A 81 -2.89 -0.80 -6.32
C ILE A 81 -2.90 -2.26 -5.87
N ASP A 82 -1.71 -2.84 -5.77
CA ASP A 82 -1.52 -4.21 -5.30
C ASP A 82 -0.83 -4.18 -3.94
N LEU A 83 -1.07 -5.19 -3.13
CA LEU A 83 -0.34 -5.35 -1.88
C LEU A 83 -0.23 -6.81 -1.49
N ASN A 84 0.71 -7.06 -0.58
CA ASN A 84 0.88 -8.35 0.05
C ASN A 84 0.74 -8.16 1.56
N VAL A 85 0.15 -9.14 2.22
CA VAL A 85 -0.05 -9.10 3.67
C VAL A 85 0.09 -10.50 4.23
N PHE A 86 0.71 -10.63 5.41
CA PHE A 86 0.82 -11.92 6.06
C PHE A 86 -0.57 -12.48 6.38
N ALA A 87 -0.79 -13.74 6.06
CA ALA A 87 -2.11 -14.38 6.19
C ALA A 87 -2.67 -14.32 7.60
N HIS A 88 -1.80 -14.33 8.62
CA HIS A 88 -2.23 -14.28 10.01
C HIS A 88 -2.49 -12.86 10.53
N ASN A 89 -2.21 -11.83 9.73
CA ASN A 89 -2.43 -10.45 10.13
C ASN A 89 -3.87 -10.04 9.82
N GLU A 90 -4.81 -10.54 10.60
CA GLU A 90 -6.23 -10.28 10.38
C GLU A 90 -6.62 -8.80 10.49
N PRO A 91 -6.08 -8.01 11.42
CA PRO A 91 -6.41 -6.58 11.44
C PRO A 91 -6.06 -5.87 10.14
N ALA A 92 -4.89 -6.17 9.55
CA ALA A 92 -4.50 -5.58 8.29
C ALA A 92 -5.40 -6.04 7.14
N LEU A 93 -5.72 -7.33 7.09
CA LEU A 93 -6.64 -7.87 6.07
C LEU A 93 -7.98 -7.15 6.11
N HIS A 94 -8.56 -6.99 7.30
CA HIS A 94 -9.83 -6.30 7.47
C HIS A 94 -9.75 -4.84 7.07
N LEU A 95 -8.66 -4.17 7.44
CA LEU A 95 -8.46 -2.76 7.10
C LEU A 95 -8.41 -2.57 5.59
N TYR A 96 -7.63 -3.38 4.88
CA TYR A 96 -7.55 -3.29 3.43
C TYR A 96 -8.89 -3.60 2.77
N GLN A 97 -9.62 -4.60 3.27
CA GLN A 97 -10.94 -4.93 2.74
C GLN A 97 -11.91 -3.76 2.88
N LYS A 98 -11.85 -3.00 3.98
CA LYS A 98 -12.69 -1.82 4.16
C LYS A 98 -12.45 -0.75 3.10
N PHE A 99 -11.24 -0.68 2.56
CA PHE A 99 -10.91 0.27 1.50
C PHE A 99 -11.21 -0.27 0.10
N GLY A 100 -11.74 -1.49 0.01
CA GLY A 100 -12.13 -2.07 -1.26
C GLY A 100 -11.12 -3.03 -1.88
N PHE A 101 -10.04 -3.33 -1.19
CA PHE A 101 -9.10 -4.34 -1.67
C PHE A 101 -9.73 -5.72 -1.62
N THR A 102 -9.49 -6.51 -2.66
CA THR A 102 -9.98 -7.89 -2.75
C THR A 102 -8.81 -8.85 -2.77
N LYS A 103 -9.01 -10.00 -2.14
CA LYS A 103 -8.02 -11.08 -2.14
C LYS A 103 -7.99 -11.73 -3.52
N ILE A 104 -6.80 -11.83 -4.11
CA ILE A 104 -6.62 -12.44 -5.43
C ILE A 104 -5.75 -13.69 -5.41
N GLY A 105 -5.07 -13.97 -4.31
CA GLY A 105 -4.24 -15.16 -4.23
C GLY A 105 -3.63 -15.35 -2.88
N ARG A 106 -2.97 -16.52 -2.74
CA ARG A 106 -2.27 -16.89 -1.52
C ARG A 106 -1.03 -17.69 -1.92
N ILE A 107 0.09 -17.40 -1.28
CA ILE A 107 1.30 -18.20 -1.41
C ILE A 107 1.61 -18.79 -0.05
N ASP A 108 1.51 -20.11 0.04
CA ASP A 108 1.82 -20.80 1.28
C ASP A 108 3.32 -20.89 1.47
N ASP A 109 3.76 -20.76 2.72
CA ASP A 109 5.17 -20.89 3.10
C ASP A 109 6.08 -19.95 2.29
N LEU A 110 5.64 -18.70 2.12
CA LEU A 110 6.45 -17.73 1.39
C LEU A 110 7.62 -17.24 2.22
N PHE A 111 7.44 -17.10 3.53
CA PHE A 111 8.49 -16.64 4.43
C PHE A 111 8.64 -17.61 5.60
N ARG A 112 9.86 -17.71 6.10
CA ARG A 112 10.15 -18.42 7.36
C ARG A 112 10.88 -17.46 8.27
N ILE A 113 10.22 -17.10 9.36
CA ILE A 113 10.73 -16.12 10.32
C ILE A 113 10.71 -16.75 11.70
N ASP A 114 11.86 -16.79 12.35
CA ASP A 114 12.03 -17.36 13.69
C ASP A 114 11.45 -18.78 13.79
N GLY A 115 11.69 -19.58 12.74
CA GLY A 115 11.24 -20.97 12.71
C GLY A 115 9.77 -21.16 12.36
N GLU A 116 9.03 -20.09 12.13
CA GLU A 116 7.63 -20.17 11.75
C GLU A 116 7.43 -19.96 10.26
N THR A 117 6.53 -20.76 9.71
CA THR A 117 6.10 -20.63 8.32
C THR A 117 5.06 -19.55 8.23
N ILE A 118 5.24 -18.64 7.28
CA ILE A 118 4.32 -17.52 7.06
C ILE A 118 3.79 -17.56 5.65
N ASP A 119 2.46 -17.62 5.54
CA ASP A 119 1.76 -17.56 4.28
C ASP A 119 1.47 -16.10 3.92
N ASP A 120 1.39 -15.83 2.63
CA ASP A 120 1.20 -14.49 2.11
C ASP A 120 -0.12 -14.39 1.34
N ILE A 121 -0.86 -13.32 1.59
CA ILE A 121 -2.09 -13.01 0.86
C ILE A 121 -1.82 -11.86 -0.10
N MET A 122 -2.22 -12.02 -1.35
CA MET A 122 -2.14 -10.95 -2.35
C MET A 122 -3.50 -10.31 -2.50
N MET A 123 -3.54 -8.98 -2.46
CA MET A 123 -4.76 -8.20 -2.61
C MET A 123 -4.58 -7.14 -3.68
N THR A 124 -5.68 -6.70 -4.27
CA THR A 124 -5.65 -5.67 -5.29
C THR A 124 -6.86 -4.76 -5.18
N LEU A 125 -6.69 -3.52 -5.61
CA LEU A 125 -7.73 -2.52 -5.70
C LEU A 125 -7.68 -1.85 -7.06
N GLN A 126 -8.80 -1.85 -7.76
CA GLN A 126 -8.93 -1.05 -8.97
C GLN A 126 -9.33 0.36 -8.59
N LEU A 127 -8.55 1.34 -9.05
CA LEU A 127 -8.85 2.73 -8.75
C LEU A 127 -10.00 3.21 -9.64
N PRO A 128 -11.00 3.90 -9.07
CA PRO A 128 -12.04 4.49 -9.88
C PRO A 128 -11.47 5.61 -10.72
N LYS A 129 -11.83 5.65 -11.99
CA LYS A 129 -11.46 6.74 -12.89
C LYS A 129 -12.71 7.55 -13.20
N GLY A 130 -12.57 8.82 -13.08
CA GLY A 130 -13.63 9.73 -13.47
C GLY A 130 -14.00 9.50 -14.91
N GLY A 131 -15.27 9.27 -15.10
CA GLY A 131 -15.99 9.06 -16.31
C GLY A 131 -15.33 9.04 -17.62
N GLY A 132 -14.25 8.79 -17.67
CA GLY A 132 -13.67 9.12 -18.80
C GLY A 132 -13.36 8.07 -19.72
N HIS A 133 -13.81 7.07 -19.70
CA HIS A 133 -13.33 6.16 -20.70
C HIS A 133 -14.23 4.99 -20.90
N PRO A 134 -14.09 4.44 -21.99
CA PRO A 134 -14.78 3.20 -22.21
C PRO A 134 -14.29 2.15 -21.27
#